data_6e4a538d59b3f1758afc1bdcd6237f92
#
_entry.id   6e4a538d59b3f1758afc1bdcd6237f92
#
_cell.length_a   1.000
_cell.length_b   1.000
_cell.length_c   1.000
_cell.angle_alpha   90.00
_cell.angle_beta   90.00
_cell.angle_gamma   90.00
#
_symmetry.space_group_name_H-M   'P 1'
#
loop_
_entity.id
_entity.type
_entity.pdbx_description
1 polymer ?
#
loop_
_entity_poly.entity_id
_entity_poly.type
_entity_poly.pdbx_seq_one_letter_code
_entity_poly.pdbx_strand_id
1 'polypeptide(L)'
;VAGFPSMVELFSKAPSFIEEPEGLAVVPLPAGDEVSSLSAILLDDDYYSYIKSGRKTIGGITVLDEVHLVPFKAKAFLDLSKRKADGERVDSSDIKKHKKDVFRLAQLFTPSTSSELPNSVRNDMAEFCKEVRVEGVPLKQMGIPLTLEEGIELLQRVYGL
;
A
#
# COMPACT_ATOMS: atom_id res chain seq x y z
N VAL A 1 -10.48 8.69 24.90
CA VAL A 1 -11.57 8.14 24.04
C VAL A 1 -11.01 8.15 22.64
N ALA A 2 -10.77 6.96 22.06
CA ALA A 2 -10.41 6.87 20.65
C ALA A 2 -11.61 7.41 19.85
N GLY A 3 -11.40 8.53 19.15
CA GLY A 3 -12.40 9.08 18.25
C GLY A 3 -12.67 8.08 17.11
N PHE A 4 -13.89 8.09 16.59
CA PHE A 4 -14.23 7.36 15.38
C PHE A 4 -13.25 7.76 14.26
N PRO A 5 -12.84 6.85 13.37
CA PRO A 5 -12.00 7.22 12.25
C PRO A 5 -12.68 8.31 11.43
N SER A 6 -11.94 9.35 11.09
CA SER A 6 -12.45 10.47 10.29
C SER A 6 -12.73 10.10 8.84
N MET A 7 -12.21 8.95 8.41
CA MET A 7 -12.33 8.45 7.04
C MET A 7 -12.48 6.92 7.06
N VAL A 8 -13.39 6.41 6.24
CA VAL A 8 -13.55 4.97 5.95
C VAL A 8 -13.42 4.80 4.44
N GLU A 9 -12.46 4.01 4.03
CA GLU A 9 -12.26 3.66 2.61
C GLU A 9 -12.94 2.33 2.32
N LEU A 10 -13.81 2.30 1.31
CA LEU A 10 -14.50 1.09 0.85
C LEU A 10 -13.89 0.67 -0.49
N PHE A 11 -13.44 -0.59 -0.55
CA PHE A 11 -12.83 -1.16 -1.73
C PHE A 11 -13.73 -2.22 -2.35
N SER A 12 -14.03 -2.08 -3.64
CA SER A 12 -14.70 -3.11 -4.41
C SER A 12 -14.14 -3.15 -5.83
N LYS A 13 -14.06 -4.35 -6.40
CA LYS A 13 -13.81 -4.54 -7.83
C LYS A 13 -15.12 -4.54 -8.57
N ALA A 14 -15.17 -3.91 -9.75
CA ALA A 14 -16.33 -4.03 -10.64
C ALA A 14 -16.56 -5.52 -10.97
N PRO A 15 -17.77 -6.05 -10.81
CA PRO A 15 -18.05 -7.43 -11.18
C PRO A 15 -17.78 -7.65 -12.67
N SER A 16 -17.18 -8.78 -13.03
CA SER A 16 -16.83 -9.14 -14.40
C SER A 16 -18.02 -9.28 -15.37
N PHE A 17 -19.25 -9.28 -14.83
CA PHE A 17 -20.49 -9.34 -15.64
C PHE A 17 -21.06 -7.95 -15.98
N ILE A 18 -20.45 -6.86 -15.52
CA ILE A 18 -20.80 -5.52 -15.97
C ILE A 18 -20.01 -5.28 -17.25
N GLU A 19 -20.65 -5.48 -18.40
CA GLU A 19 -20.13 -5.02 -19.68
C GLU A 19 -20.15 -3.50 -19.67
N GLU A 20 -18.98 -2.89 -19.89
CA GLU A 20 -18.91 -1.44 -20.06
C GLU A 20 -19.65 -1.07 -21.35
N PRO A 21 -20.72 -0.24 -21.29
CA PRO A 21 -21.34 0.24 -22.52
C PRO A 21 -20.32 1.03 -23.35
N GLU A 22 -20.24 0.78 -24.64
CA GLU A 22 -19.37 1.53 -25.55
C GLU A 22 -19.56 3.05 -25.35
N GLY A 23 -18.47 3.73 -25.01
CA GLY A 23 -18.45 5.19 -24.83
C GLY A 23 -18.62 5.69 -23.38
N LEU A 24 -18.77 4.82 -22.40
CA LEU A 24 -18.70 5.19 -20.98
C LEU A 24 -17.31 4.86 -20.43
N ALA A 25 -16.52 5.87 -20.14
CA ALA A 25 -15.33 5.70 -19.33
C ALA A 25 -15.78 5.44 -17.87
N VAL A 26 -15.33 4.34 -17.24
CA VAL A 26 -15.45 4.19 -15.80
C VAL A 26 -14.53 5.24 -15.16
N VAL A 27 -15.11 6.39 -14.86
CA VAL A 27 -14.41 7.43 -14.12
C VAL A 27 -14.50 7.05 -12.65
N PRO A 28 -13.38 6.85 -11.93
CA PRO A 28 -13.40 6.75 -10.49
C PRO A 28 -14.17 7.95 -9.93
N LEU A 29 -15.13 7.71 -9.03
CA LEU A 29 -15.81 8.81 -8.35
C LEU A 29 -14.76 9.77 -7.80
N PRO A 30 -14.79 11.05 -8.15
CA PRO A 30 -13.79 12.02 -7.66
C PRO A 30 -14.04 12.27 -6.17
N ALA A 31 -13.45 11.42 -5.34
CA ALA A 31 -13.45 11.54 -3.89
C ALA A 31 -12.14 12.16 -3.42
N GLY A 32 -11.71 13.24 -4.06
CA GLY A 32 -10.46 13.94 -3.77
C GLY A 32 -9.21 13.24 -4.35
N ASP A 33 -8.13 13.98 -4.47
CA ASP A 33 -6.87 13.52 -5.09
C ASP A 33 -6.20 12.33 -4.36
N GLU A 34 -6.56 12.09 -3.09
CA GLU A 34 -6.03 10.98 -2.29
C GLU A 34 -6.62 9.60 -2.64
N VAL A 35 -7.83 9.54 -3.19
CA VAL A 35 -8.53 8.27 -3.46
C VAL A 35 -8.11 7.63 -4.78
N SER A 36 -7.57 8.39 -5.72
CA SER A 36 -7.21 7.91 -7.05
C SER A 36 -6.10 6.85 -7.05
N SER A 37 -5.15 6.93 -6.12
CA SER A 37 -4.00 6.03 -6.06
C SER A 37 -4.38 4.62 -5.57
N LEU A 38 -5.15 4.51 -4.50
CA LEU A 38 -5.57 3.21 -3.96
C LEU A 38 -6.61 2.52 -4.85
N SER A 39 -7.51 3.29 -5.47
CA SER A 39 -8.51 2.73 -6.41
C SER A 39 -7.85 2.11 -7.65
N ALA A 40 -6.76 2.69 -8.16
CA ALA A 40 -6.01 2.14 -9.28
C ALA A 40 -5.31 0.81 -8.91
N ILE A 41 -4.78 0.69 -7.70
CA ILE A 41 -4.16 -0.55 -7.19
C ILE A 41 -5.18 -1.70 -7.16
N LEU A 42 -6.43 -1.42 -6.84
CA LEU A 42 -7.48 -2.44 -6.73
C LEU A 42 -7.98 -2.98 -8.07
N LEU A 43 -7.62 -2.35 -9.19
CA LEU A 43 -7.88 -2.89 -10.53
C LEU A 43 -6.92 -4.04 -10.89
N ASP A 44 -5.78 -4.17 -10.21
CA ASP A 44 -4.86 -5.29 -10.35
C ASP A 44 -5.40 -6.53 -9.63
N ASP A 45 -5.57 -7.62 -10.36
CA ASP A 45 -6.16 -8.86 -9.84
C ASP A 45 -5.33 -9.50 -8.73
N ASP A 46 -4.02 -9.40 -8.81
CA ASP A 46 -3.09 -9.92 -7.79
C ASP A 46 -3.26 -9.15 -6.48
N TYR A 47 -3.27 -7.81 -6.55
CA TYR A 47 -3.51 -6.97 -5.38
C TYR A 47 -4.90 -7.19 -4.78
N TYR A 48 -5.93 -7.29 -5.62
CA TYR A 48 -7.29 -7.52 -5.14
C TYR A 48 -7.44 -8.89 -4.45
N SER A 49 -6.84 -9.93 -5.02
CA SER A 49 -6.83 -11.27 -4.42
C SER A 49 -6.05 -11.28 -3.12
N TYR A 50 -4.91 -10.59 -3.09
CA TYR A 50 -4.06 -10.48 -1.91
C TYR A 50 -4.75 -9.73 -0.77
N ILE A 51 -5.45 -8.61 -1.03
CA ILE A 51 -6.21 -7.88 0.00
C ILE A 51 -7.32 -8.75 0.60
N LYS A 52 -7.96 -9.57 -0.22
CA LYS A 52 -9.04 -10.47 0.26
C LYS A 52 -8.54 -11.53 1.23
N SER A 53 -7.32 -12.03 1.07
CA SER A 53 -6.72 -13.02 1.96
C SER A 53 -6.34 -12.44 3.34
N GLY A 54 -6.03 -11.14 3.42
CA GLY A 54 -5.64 -10.46 4.66
C GLY A 54 -6.78 -9.93 5.52
N ARG A 55 -8.03 -10.23 5.17
CA ARG A 55 -9.19 -9.74 5.94
C ARG A 55 -9.32 -10.43 7.28
N LYS A 56 -9.48 -9.61 8.33
CA LYS A 56 -9.78 -10.06 9.69
C LYS A 56 -11.04 -9.37 10.20
N THR A 57 -11.86 -10.06 10.98
CA THR A 57 -13.03 -9.46 11.62
C THR A 57 -12.74 -9.26 13.10
N ILE A 58 -12.79 -8.01 13.55
CA ILE A 58 -12.57 -7.60 14.93
C ILE A 58 -13.79 -6.83 15.40
N GLY A 59 -14.47 -7.33 16.42
CA GLY A 59 -15.68 -6.67 16.95
C GLY A 59 -16.81 -6.49 15.93
N GLY A 60 -16.92 -7.39 14.95
CA GLY A 60 -17.92 -7.30 13.87
C GLY A 60 -17.53 -6.39 12.70
N ILE A 61 -16.36 -5.76 12.75
CA ILE A 61 -15.81 -4.90 11.68
C ILE A 61 -14.73 -5.67 10.92
N THR A 62 -14.85 -5.72 9.60
CA THR A 62 -13.81 -6.31 8.75
C THR A 62 -12.71 -5.28 8.50
N VAL A 63 -11.48 -5.64 8.84
CA VAL A 63 -10.28 -4.84 8.66
C VAL A 63 -9.23 -5.63 7.89
N LEU A 64 -8.28 -4.91 7.29
CA LEU A 64 -7.09 -5.50 6.68
C LEU A 64 -5.97 -5.54 7.72
N ASP A 65 -5.24 -6.65 7.78
CA ASP A 65 -4.10 -6.75 8.68
C ASP A 65 -2.87 -5.99 8.14
N GLU A 66 -1.93 -5.78 9.03
CA GLU A 66 -0.71 -5.00 8.75
C GLU A 66 0.17 -5.65 7.66
N VAL A 67 0.21 -6.97 7.61
CA VAL A 67 1.04 -7.73 6.64
C VAL A 67 0.52 -7.53 5.21
N HIS A 68 -0.80 -7.54 5.05
CA HIS A 68 -1.41 -7.31 3.74
C HIS A 68 -1.51 -5.81 3.39
N LEU A 69 -1.52 -4.91 4.38
CA LEU A 69 -1.59 -3.47 4.15
C LEU A 69 -0.24 -2.88 3.67
N VAL A 70 0.89 -3.43 4.13
CA VAL A 70 2.23 -2.92 3.79
C VAL A 70 2.48 -2.88 2.28
N PRO A 71 2.23 -3.94 1.47
CA PRO A 71 2.43 -3.87 0.03
C PRO A 71 1.60 -2.79 -0.68
N PHE A 72 0.39 -2.49 -0.18
CA PHE A 72 -0.41 -1.38 -0.72
C PHE A 72 0.23 -0.02 -0.46
N LYS A 73 0.80 0.18 0.72
CA LYS A 73 1.51 1.42 1.03
C LYS A 73 2.79 1.56 0.19
N ALA A 74 3.49 0.46 -0.05
CA ALA A 74 4.65 0.43 -0.95
C ALA A 74 4.25 0.77 -2.39
N LYS A 75 3.18 0.16 -2.91
CA LYS A 75 2.65 0.45 -4.24
C LYS A 75 2.23 1.91 -4.39
N ALA A 76 1.49 2.44 -3.42
CA ALA A 76 1.07 3.84 -3.43
C ALA A 76 2.27 4.80 -3.47
N PHE A 77 3.34 4.49 -2.73
CA PHE A 77 4.60 5.25 -2.80
C PHE A 77 5.20 5.22 -4.21
N LEU A 78 5.31 4.04 -4.82
CA LEU A 78 5.88 3.88 -6.16
C LEU A 78 5.05 4.62 -7.23
N ASP A 79 3.74 4.46 -7.21
CA ASP A 79 2.84 5.07 -8.19
C ASP A 79 2.85 6.60 -8.09
N LEU A 80 2.78 7.15 -6.87
CA LEU A 80 2.84 8.60 -6.66
C LEU A 80 4.21 9.16 -7.03
N SER A 81 5.30 8.44 -6.73
CA SER A 81 6.66 8.85 -7.09
C SER A 81 6.82 8.89 -8.61
N LYS A 82 6.32 7.88 -9.32
CA LYS A 82 6.33 7.83 -10.78
C LYS A 82 5.50 8.97 -11.39
N ARG A 83 4.25 9.14 -10.97
CA ARG A 83 3.37 10.22 -11.45
C ARG A 83 4.01 11.59 -11.28
N LYS A 84 4.67 11.81 -10.13
CA LYS A 84 5.42 13.05 -9.89
C LYS A 84 6.61 13.21 -10.84
N ALA A 85 7.35 12.14 -11.12
CA ALA A 85 8.46 12.15 -12.06
C ALA A 85 7.98 12.43 -13.49
N ASP A 86 6.80 11.93 -13.85
CA ASP A 86 6.12 12.17 -15.15
C ASP A 86 5.52 13.59 -15.26
N GLY A 87 5.68 14.44 -14.23
CA GLY A 87 5.25 15.84 -14.23
C GLY A 87 3.81 16.08 -13.76
N GLU A 88 3.15 15.07 -13.20
CA GLU A 88 1.82 15.25 -12.61
C GLU A 88 1.90 16.04 -11.28
N ARG A 89 0.81 16.72 -10.96
CA ARG A 89 0.68 17.44 -9.69
C ARG A 89 0.42 16.44 -8.56
N VAL A 90 1.48 16.06 -7.84
CA VAL A 90 1.43 15.14 -6.69
C VAL A 90 2.02 15.83 -5.47
N ASP A 91 1.33 15.77 -4.33
CA ASP A 91 1.84 16.29 -3.07
C ASP A 91 2.98 15.38 -2.56
N SER A 92 4.14 16.00 -2.32
CA SER A 92 5.31 15.29 -1.75
C SER A 92 5.05 14.76 -0.33
N SER A 93 4.08 15.33 0.38
CA SER A 93 3.70 14.86 1.73
C SER A 93 3.06 13.47 1.68
N ASP A 94 2.27 13.17 0.63
CA ASP A 94 1.62 11.87 0.45
C ASP A 94 2.64 10.78 0.12
N ILE A 95 3.60 11.07 -0.76
CA ILE A 95 4.71 10.16 -1.03
C ILE A 95 5.46 9.81 0.26
N LYS A 96 5.81 10.84 1.06
CA LYS A 96 6.50 10.66 2.35
C LYS A 96 5.65 9.87 3.35
N LYS A 97 4.33 10.13 3.40
CA LYS A 97 3.38 9.45 4.27
C LYS A 97 3.36 7.95 3.97
N HIS A 98 3.12 7.55 2.72
CA HIS A 98 3.06 6.14 2.33
C HIS A 98 4.36 5.40 2.63
N LYS A 99 5.50 5.99 2.29
CA LYS A 99 6.81 5.44 2.62
C LYS A 99 7.00 5.24 4.13
N LYS A 100 6.64 6.23 4.94
CA LYS A 100 6.71 6.15 6.39
C LYS A 100 5.78 5.06 6.94
N ASP A 101 4.57 4.94 6.39
CA ASP A 101 3.58 3.97 6.84
C ASP A 101 4.04 2.53 6.63
N VAL A 102 4.77 2.21 5.55
CA VAL A 102 5.38 0.88 5.34
C VAL A 102 6.23 0.48 6.55
N PHE A 103 7.18 1.32 6.95
CA PHE A 103 8.08 0.99 8.05
C PHE A 103 7.41 1.09 9.43
N ARG A 104 6.38 1.92 9.58
CA ARG A 104 5.58 1.97 10.82
C ARG A 104 4.78 0.69 11.02
N LEU A 105 4.14 0.20 9.98
CA LEU A 105 3.39 -1.06 10.01
C LEU A 105 4.31 -2.26 10.19
N ALA A 106 5.49 -2.26 9.57
CA ALA A 106 6.47 -3.33 9.72
C ALA A 106 6.97 -3.52 11.18
N GLN A 107 6.87 -2.50 12.03
CA GLN A 107 7.17 -2.65 13.47
C GLN A 107 6.19 -3.58 14.21
N LEU A 108 5.03 -3.86 13.63
CA LEU A 108 4.06 -4.80 14.19
C LEU A 108 4.37 -6.26 13.83
N PHE A 109 5.35 -6.50 12.96
CA PHE A 109 5.73 -7.83 12.55
C PHE A 109 6.46 -8.57 13.67
N THR A 110 6.10 -9.82 13.87
CA THR A 110 6.73 -10.74 14.81
C THR A 110 7.80 -11.58 14.11
N PRO A 111 8.68 -12.28 14.85
CA PRO A 111 9.63 -13.20 14.23
C PRO A 111 8.99 -14.30 13.37
N SER A 112 7.75 -14.70 13.66
CA SER A 112 6.99 -15.69 12.90
C SER A 112 6.16 -15.10 11.74
N THR A 113 6.14 -13.78 11.59
CA THR A 113 5.40 -13.12 10.50
C THR A 113 6.05 -13.46 9.16
N SER A 114 5.26 -13.99 8.24
CA SER A 114 5.62 -14.23 6.84
C SER A 114 4.39 -14.14 5.95
N SER A 115 4.57 -13.82 4.69
CA SER A 115 3.48 -13.77 3.71
C SER A 115 4.00 -14.10 2.32
N GLU A 116 3.30 -14.97 1.61
CA GLU A 116 3.54 -15.21 0.21
C GLU A 116 2.88 -14.11 -0.63
N LEU A 117 3.65 -13.56 -1.55
CA LEU A 117 3.19 -12.50 -2.44
C LEU A 117 2.91 -13.04 -3.84
N PRO A 118 1.82 -12.61 -4.49
CA PRO A 118 1.70 -12.72 -5.94
C PRO A 118 2.89 -12.06 -6.65
N ASN A 119 3.20 -12.50 -7.87
CA ASN A 119 4.42 -12.05 -8.57
C ASN A 119 4.47 -10.53 -8.79
N SER A 120 3.36 -9.91 -9.18
CA SER A 120 3.31 -8.46 -9.38
C SER A 120 3.56 -7.70 -8.07
N VAL A 121 2.93 -8.13 -6.97
CA VAL A 121 3.10 -7.53 -5.64
C VAL A 121 4.52 -7.72 -5.12
N ARG A 122 5.13 -8.88 -5.36
CA ARG A 122 6.53 -9.18 -5.01
C ARG A 122 7.49 -8.24 -5.73
N ASN A 123 7.28 -8.03 -7.04
CA ASN A 123 8.10 -7.14 -7.85
C ASN A 123 8.02 -5.70 -7.34
N ASP A 124 6.82 -5.21 -7.03
CA ASP A 124 6.63 -3.87 -6.48
C ASP A 124 7.30 -3.74 -5.10
N MET A 125 7.21 -4.75 -4.24
CA MET A 125 7.90 -4.73 -2.93
C MET A 125 9.42 -4.72 -3.08
N ALA A 126 9.97 -5.47 -4.03
CA ALA A 126 11.41 -5.46 -4.32
C ALA A 126 11.86 -4.10 -4.85
N GLU A 127 11.07 -3.48 -5.76
CA GLU A 127 11.36 -2.14 -6.27
C GLU A 127 11.25 -1.09 -5.16
N PHE A 128 10.24 -1.18 -4.28
CA PHE A 128 10.15 -0.30 -3.12
C PHE A 128 11.42 -0.36 -2.26
N CYS A 129 11.90 -1.57 -1.93
CA CYS A 129 13.12 -1.75 -1.13
C CYS A 129 14.35 -1.12 -1.82
N LYS A 130 14.45 -1.23 -3.14
CA LYS A 130 15.51 -0.63 -3.93
C LYS A 130 15.44 0.89 -3.92
N GLU A 131 14.27 1.47 -4.19
CA GLU A 131 14.07 2.92 -4.23
C GLU A 131 14.37 3.59 -2.88
N VAL A 132 13.87 3.03 -1.77
CA VAL A 132 14.12 3.60 -0.45
C VAL A 132 15.58 3.49 -0.01
N ARG A 133 16.31 2.45 -0.49
CA ARG A 133 17.74 2.31 -0.24
C ARG A 133 18.55 3.40 -0.96
N VAL A 134 18.21 3.67 -2.22
CA VAL A 134 18.84 4.75 -3.02
C VAL A 134 18.55 6.12 -2.42
N GLU A 135 17.32 6.35 -1.95
CA GLU A 135 16.91 7.63 -1.36
C GLU A 135 17.54 7.88 0.03
N GLY A 136 17.92 6.83 0.75
CA GLY A 136 18.55 6.95 2.07
C GLY A 136 17.60 7.44 3.16
N VAL A 137 16.47 6.78 3.34
CA VAL A 137 15.39 7.20 4.27
C VAL A 137 15.82 7.21 5.73
N PRO A 138 15.73 8.35 6.42
CA PRO A 138 16.18 8.48 7.82
C PRO A 138 15.11 8.00 8.82
N LEU A 139 14.88 6.69 8.95
CA LEU A 139 13.81 6.11 9.76
C LEU A 139 13.82 6.56 11.22
N LYS A 140 15.00 6.67 11.84
CA LYS A 140 15.12 7.13 13.25
C LYS A 140 14.60 8.56 13.42
N GLN A 141 14.86 9.46 12.46
CA GLN A 141 14.34 10.83 12.50
C GLN A 141 12.81 10.86 12.28
N MET A 142 12.26 9.83 11.68
CA MET A 142 10.81 9.67 11.48
C MET A 142 10.12 9.00 12.69
N GLY A 143 10.86 8.74 13.78
CA GLY A 143 10.34 8.10 14.99
C GLY A 143 10.20 6.58 14.88
N ILE A 144 10.93 5.95 13.96
CA ILE A 144 10.97 4.51 13.75
C ILE A 144 12.32 4.00 14.28
N PRO A 145 12.36 3.14 15.31
CA PRO A 145 13.60 2.76 16.01
C PRO A 145 14.43 1.71 15.23
N LEU A 146 14.43 1.78 13.91
CA LEU A 146 15.18 0.92 12.99
C LEU A 146 16.14 1.75 12.16
N THR A 147 17.28 1.19 11.80
CA THR A 147 18.03 1.67 10.64
C THR A 147 17.31 1.31 9.35
N LEU A 148 17.65 1.96 8.27
CA LEU A 148 17.04 1.66 6.96
C LEU A 148 17.30 0.21 6.55
N GLU A 149 18.52 -0.28 6.73
CA GLU A 149 18.88 -1.67 6.38
C GLU A 149 18.11 -2.68 7.22
N GLU A 150 18.00 -2.49 8.54
CA GLU A 150 17.17 -3.35 9.41
C GLU A 150 15.72 -3.36 8.96
N GLY A 151 15.19 -2.22 8.55
CA GLY A 151 13.82 -2.12 8.00
C GLY A 151 13.66 -2.88 6.68
N ILE A 152 14.62 -2.78 5.77
CA ILE A 152 14.61 -3.49 4.48
C ILE A 152 14.78 -4.99 4.70
N GLU A 153 15.73 -5.43 5.54
CA GLU A 153 15.93 -6.84 5.88
C GLU A 153 14.67 -7.47 6.49
N LEU A 154 13.97 -6.71 7.35
CA LEU A 154 12.70 -7.14 7.92
C LEU A 154 11.64 -7.39 6.82
N LEU A 155 11.49 -6.46 5.88
CA LEU A 155 10.57 -6.62 4.75
C LEU A 155 10.96 -7.80 3.86
N GLN A 156 12.26 -7.93 3.55
CA GLN A 156 12.76 -9.04 2.72
C GLN A 156 12.50 -10.40 3.38
N ARG A 157 12.73 -10.51 4.68
CA ARG A 157 12.44 -11.73 5.45
C ARG A 157 10.95 -12.08 5.44
N VAL A 158 10.08 -11.10 5.69
CA VAL A 158 8.63 -11.33 5.81
C VAL A 158 8.01 -11.74 4.48
N TYR A 159 8.45 -11.13 3.39
CA TYR A 159 7.86 -11.31 2.05
C TYR A 159 8.68 -12.21 1.12
N GLY A 160 9.82 -12.74 1.57
CA GLY A 160 10.69 -13.61 0.77
C GLY A 160 11.24 -12.94 -0.49
N LEU A 161 11.72 -11.68 -0.36
CA LEU A 161 12.25 -10.88 -1.48
C LEU A 161 13.72 -11.18 -1.74
#